data_11344ac32f819680d488f3e17ec6de17
#
_entry.id   11344ac32f819680d488f3e17ec6de17
#
_cell.length_a   1.000
_cell.length_b   1.000
_cell.length_c   1.000
_cell.angle_alpha   90.00
_cell.angle_beta   90.00
_cell.angle_gamma   90.00
#
_symmetry.space_group_name_H-M   'P 1'
#
loop_
_entity.id
_entity.type
_entity.pdbx_description
1 polymer ?
#
loop_
_entity_poly.entity_id
_entity_poly.type
_entity_poly.pdbx_seq_one_letter_code
_entity_poly.pdbx_strand_id
1 'polypeptide(L)'
;MDAYNYSIPLDMTENAATSRLFSSMPQSLFTIAASENVTLNNHHYGIWTNHFKETDSLNSFFNLLSTNKDRAGNEFVSTIESFKYPIYGAQWHPEKNNFEWAKSPDGTPKEAINHSPQAVLLSQYTAEFFVQEARKNNHRYENSDEEDAALIWNYPVTRTPSSSFVQKYYLKNDF
;
A
#
# COMPACT_ATOMS: atom_id res chain seq x y z
N MET A 1 9.76 -16.19 -1.91
CA MET A 1 8.32 -15.87 -1.79
C MET A 1 7.74 -15.75 -3.18
N ASP A 2 6.65 -16.43 -3.48
CA ASP A 2 5.97 -16.37 -4.78
C ASP A 2 4.66 -15.59 -4.68
N ALA A 3 4.78 -14.26 -4.55
CA ALA A 3 3.66 -13.33 -4.50
C ALA A 3 3.76 -12.24 -5.60
N TYR A 4 4.42 -12.55 -6.71
CA TYR A 4 4.54 -11.66 -7.85
C TYR A 4 3.27 -11.65 -8.70
N ASN A 5 2.78 -10.46 -9.07
CA ASN A 5 1.56 -10.29 -9.89
C ASN A 5 0.37 -11.12 -9.35
N TYR A 6 0.01 -10.89 -8.07
CA TYR A 6 -0.93 -11.72 -7.34
C TYR A 6 -1.91 -10.87 -6.52
N SER A 7 -3.14 -10.74 -7.02
CA SER A 7 -4.22 -10.05 -6.30
C SER A 7 -4.99 -11.06 -5.44
N ILE A 8 -5.06 -10.81 -4.14
CA ILE A 8 -5.68 -11.68 -3.14
C ILE A 8 -6.36 -10.84 -2.04
N PRO A 9 -7.29 -11.40 -1.25
CA PRO A 9 -7.82 -10.74 -0.06
C PRO A 9 -6.78 -10.68 1.06
N LEU A 10 -7.00 -9.86 2.08
CA LEU A 10 -6.19 -9.80 3.28
C LEU A 10 -6.69 -10.83 4.32
N ASP A 11 -5.81 -11.67 4.84
CA ASP A 11 -6.09 -12.51 6.00
C ASP A 11 -5.97 -11.63 7.27
N MET A 12 -7.09 -11.04 7.70
CA MET A 12 -7.12 -10.10 8.82
C MET A 12 -6.85 -10.81 10.15
N THR A 13 -5.98 -10.21 10.98
CA THR A 13 -5.76 -10.68 12.35
C THR A 13 -6.88 -10.20 13.28
N GLU A 14 -6.94 -10.74 14.49
CA GLU A 14 -7.87 -10.28 15.54
C GLU A 14 -7.69 -8.80 15.93
N ASN A 15 -6.47 -8.27 15.75
CA ASN A 15 -6.14 -6.88 16.07
C ASN A 15 -6.54 -5.89 14.95
N ALA A 16 -6.84 -6.37 13.75
CA ALA A 16 -7.07 -5.52 12.59
C ALA A 16 -8.21 -4.52 12.81
N ALA A 17 -9.38 -5.01 13.26
CA ALA A 17 -10.57 -4.19 13.41
C ALA A 17 -10.43 -3.05 14.45
N THR A 18 -9.52 -3.20 15.43
CA THR A 18 -9.27 -2.20 16.47
C THR A 18 -8.03 -1.34 16.21
N SER A 19 -7.34 -1.58 15.12
CA SER A 19 -6.13 -0.85 14.71
C SER A 19 -6.46 0.59 14.30
N ARG A 20 -5.46 1.47 14.33
CA ARG A 20 -5.64 2.84 13.82
C ARG A 20 -5.97 2.84 12.33
N LEU A 21 -5.30 1.96 11.57
CA LEU A 21 -5.49 1.87 10.13
C LEU A 21 -6.91 1.44 9.75
N PHE A 22 -7.50 0.46 10.45
CA PHE A 22 -8.75 -0.14 10.01
C PHE A 22 -9.98 0.19 10.87
N SER A 23 -9.81 0.74 12.08
CA SER A 23 -10.95 0.99 12.99
C SER A 23 -11.98 1.98 12.46
N SER A 24 -11.58 2.91 11.58
CA SER A 24 -12.47 3.87 10.93
C SER A 24 -12.99 3.40 9.56
N MET A 25 -12.56 2.22 9.10
CA MET A 25 -13.00 1.67 7.82
C MET A 25 -14.47 1.24 7.90
N PRO A 26 -15.31 1.62 6.92
CA PRO A 26 -16.67 1.08 6.83
C PRO A 26 -16.65 -0.45 6.85
N GLN A 27 -17.54 -1.07 7.63
CA GLN A 27 -17.57 -2.53 7.81
C GLN A 27 -17.69 -3.29 6.47
N SER A 28 -18.46 -2.74 5.52
CA SER A 28 -18.58 -3.31 4.17
C SER A 28 -17.24 -3.34 3.44
N LEU A 29 -16.44 -2.27 3.55
CA LEU A 29 -15.13 -2.20 2.91
C LEU A 29 -14.11 -3.11 3.60
N PHE A 30 -14.16 -3.22 4.93
CA PHE A 30 -13.35 -4.18 5.69
C PHE A 30 -13.64 -5.62 5.26
N THR A 31 -14.92 -5.96 5.09
CA THR A 31 -15.33 -7.29 4.60
C THR A 31 -14.82 -7.53 3.17
N ILE A 32 -14.90 -6.54 2.28
CA ILE A 32 -14.38 -6.62 0.92
C ILE A 32 -12.86 -6.87 0.94
N ALA A 33 -12.11 -6.11 1.74
CA ALA A 33 -10.66 -6.28 1.86
C ALA A 33 -10.28 -7.69 2.35
N ALA A 34 -11.11 -8.30 3.20
CA ALA A 34 -10.89 -9.63 3.77
C ALA A 34 -11.40 -10.79 2.89
N SER A 35 -12.21 -10.53 1.84
CA SER A 35 -12.87 -11.60 1.09
C SER A 35 -12.71 -11.52 -0.43
N GLU A 36 -12.33 -10.36 -0.97
CA GLU A 36 -12.19 -10.17 -2.41
C GLU A 36 -10.73 -9.94 -2.82
N ASN A 37 -10.38 -10.31 -4.06
CA ASN A 37 -9.03 -10.16 -4.61
C ASN A 37 -8.75 -8.68 -4.97
N VAL A 38 -8.70 -7.79 -3.98
CA VAL A 38 -8.56 -6.35 -4.16
C VAL A 38 -7.18 -5.80 -3.79
N THR A 39 -6.30 -6.62 -3.24
CA THR A 39 -4.93 -6.22 -2.86
C THR A 39 -3.89 -6.89 -3.74
N LEU A 40 -3.22 -6.11 -4.58
CA LEU A 40 -2.18 -6.61 -5.45
C LEU A 40 -0.87 -6.80 -4.69
N ASN A 41 -0.36 -8.02 -4.67
CA ASN A 41 1.02 -8.33 -4.30
C ASN A 41 1.87 -8.43 -5.57
N ASN A 42 3.05 -7.81 -5.56
CA ASN A 42 3.96 -7.80 -6.71
C ASN A 42 5.41 -7.87 -6.25
N HIS A 43 5.73 -8.91 -5.47
CA HIS A 43 7.01 -9.03 -4.80
C HIS A 43 7.52 -10.48 -4.71
N HIS A 44 8.85 -10.63 -4.62
CA HIS A 44 9.55 -11.89 -4.36
C HIS A 44 10.16 -11.94 -2.96
N TYR A 45 10.17 -10.83 -2.25
CA TYR A 45 10.74 -10.69 -0.91
C TYR A 45 9.68 -10.14 0.05
N GLY A 46 9.81 -10.47 1.32
CA GLY A 46 8.92 -10.03 2.39
C GLY A 46 9.34 -10.68 3.71
N ILE A 47 8.58 -10.45 4.74
CA ILE A 47 8.83 -11.01 6.07
C ILE A 47 7.88 -12.19 6.27
N TRP A 48 8.42 -13.39 6.53
CA TRP A 48 7.63 -14.54 6.94
C TRP A 48 6.98 -14.30 8.30
N THR A 49 5.75 -14.73 8.48
CA THR A 49 5.01 -14.49 9.73
C THR A 49 5.70 -15.09 10.96
N ASN A 50 6.31 -16.27 10.82
CA ASN A 50 7.09 -16.89 11.90
C ASN A 50 8.31 -16.05 12.26
N HIS A 51 9.06 -15.58 11.25
CA HIS A 51 10.22 -14.71 11.48
C HIS A 51 9.82 -13.38 12.16
N PHE A 52 8.69 -12.79 11.75
CA PHE A 52 8.16 -11.60 12.44
C PHE A 52 7.88 -11.88 13.92
N LYS A 53 7.22 -13.00 14.24
CA LYS A 53 6.88 -13.38 15.62
C LYS A 53 8.09 -13.70 16.48
N GLU A 54 9.15 -14.26 15.89
CA GLU A 54 10.39 -14.66 16.57
C GLU A 54 11.40 -13.51 16.72
N THR A 55 11.18 -12.38 16.04
CA THR A 55 12.07 -11.22 16.07
C THR A 55 11.53 -10.16 17.02
N ASP A 56 12.07 -10.09 18.22
CA ASP A 56 11.63 -9.17 19.29
C ASP A 56 11.55 -7.71 18.86
N SER A 57 12.52 -7.23 18.07
CA SER A 57 12.54 -5.85 17.58
C SER A 57 11.40 -5.55 16.59
N LEU A 58 10.80 -6.56 15.94
CA LEU A 58 9.64 -6.41 15.08
C LEU A 58 8.35 -6.53 15.88
N ASN A 59 8.14 -7.63 16.58
CA ASN A 59 6.88 -7.94 17.24
C ASN A 59 6.58 -7.03 18.45
N SER A 60 7.61 -6.46 19.10
CA SER A 60 7.44 -5.49 20.19
C SER A 60 7.19 -4.06 19.69
N PHE A 61 7.52 -3.76 18.44
CA PHE A 61 7.34 -2.43 17.86
C PHE A 61 6.11 -2.33 16.98
N PHE A 62 5.77 -3.40 16.25
CA PHE A 62 4.67 -3.43 15.30
C PHE A 62 3.54 -4.37 15.71
N ASN A 63 2.32 -3.91 15.52
CA ASN A 63 1.12 -4.71 15.55
C ASN A 63 0.89 -5.34 14.16
N LEU A 64 0.74 -6.65 14.08
CA LEU A 64 0.42 -7.36 12.85
C LEU A 64 -1.09 -7.26 12.59
N LEU A 65 -1.48 -6.67 11.49
CA LEU A 65 -2.87 -6.42 11.14
C LEU A 65 -3.42 -7.41 10.12
N SER A 66 -2.59 -7.82 9.17
CA SER A 66 -2.97 -8.87 8.22
C SER A 66 -1.77 -9.67 7.76
N THR A 67 -2.04 -10.90 7.36
CA THR A 67 -1.11 -11.80 6.67
C THR A 67 -1.65 -12.14 5.29
N ASN A 68 -0.85 -12.82 4.50
CA ASN A 68 -1.26 -13.50 3.27
C ASN A 68 -0.41 -14.74 3.07
N LYS A 69 -0.85 -15.61 2.15
CA LYS A 69 -0.08 -16.77 1.72
C LYS A 69 0.39 -16.58 0.29
N ASP A 70 1.64 -16.92 0.04
CA ASP A 70 2.18 -16.99 -1.31
C ASP A 70 1.61 -18.21 -2.06
N ARG A 71 1.92 -18.37 -3.36
CA ARG A 71 1.43 -19.51 -4.15
C ARG A 71 1.92 -20.88 -3.66
N ALA A 72 2.98 -20.92 -2.88
CA ALA A 72 3.49 -22.12 -2.22
C ALA A 72 2.80 -22.39 -0.87
N GLY A 73 1.90 -21.53 -0.42
CA GLY A 73 1.17 -21.66 0.85
C GLY A 73 1.93 -21.13 2.08
N ASN A 74 3.07 -20.48 1.89
CA ASN A 74 3.85 -19.91 3.00
C ASN A 74 3.25 -18.57 3.41
N GLU A 75 3.05 -18.37 4.71
CA GLU A 75 2.45 -17.18 5.26
C GLU A 75 3.46 -16.04 5.44
N PHE A 76 3.10 -14.85 4.99
CA PHE A 76 3.90 -13.63 5.13
C PHE A 76 3.12 -12.47 5.72
N VAL A 77 3.84 -11.52 6.29
CA VAL A 77 3.32 -10.25 6.83
C VAL A 77 2.81 -9.40 5.67
N SER A 78 1.55 -8.97 5.76
CA SER A 78 0.92 -8.17 4.71
C SER A 78 0.66 -6.73 5.12
N THR A 79 0.17 -6.49 6.35
CA THR A 79 -0.08 -5.15 6.88
C THR A 79 0.34 -5.06 8.34
N ILE A 80 1.05 -3.99 8.68
CA ILE A 80 1.50 -3.69 10.04
C ILE A 80 1.27 -2.22 10.39
N GLU A 81 1.15 -1.92 11.68
CA GLU A 81 1.25 -0.55 12.22
C GLU A 81 2.11 -0.54 13.48
N SER A 82 2.84 0.54 13.73
CA SER A 82 3.57 0.67 15.00
C SER A 82 2.60 0.86 16.17
N PHE A 83 2.92 0.28 17.34
CA PHE A 83 2.11 0.49 18.55
C PHE A 83 2.08 1.96 19.01
N LYS A 84 3.15 2.72 18.81
CA LYS A 84 3.31 4.07 19.38
C LYS A 84 3.38 5.20 18.36
N TYR A 85 3.87 4.93 17.16
CA TYR A 85 4.18 5.94 16.17
C TYR A 85 3.26 5.84 14.95
N PRO A 86 3.06 6.92 14.21
CA PRO A 86 2.29 6.89 12.96
C PRO A 86 3.12 6.27 11.81
N ILE A 87 3.53 5.01 12.02
CA ILE A 87 4.30 4.22 11.07
C ILE A 87 3.44 3.02 10.66
N TYR A 88 3.22 2.89 9.36
CA TYR A 88 2.38 1.87 8.76
C TYR A 88 3.14 1.17 7.64
N GLY A 89 2.90 -0.11 7.45
CA GLY A 89 3.51 -0.88 6.38
C GLY A 89 2.49 -1.75 5.66
N ALA A 90 2.51 -1.70 4.33
CA ALA A 90 1.76 -2.61 3.48
C ALA A 90 2.73 -3.32 2.53
N GLN A 91 2.67 -4.65 2.45
CA GLN A 91 3.44 -5.43 1.50
C GLN A 91 2.77 -5.44 0.12
N TRP A 92 1.44 -5.33 0.10
CA TRP A 92 0.65 -5.15 -1.10
C TRP A 92 0.68 -3.69 -1.58
N HIS A 93 0.28 -3.43 -2.82
CA HIS A 93 0.27 -2.12 -3.46
C HIS A 93 -1.10 -1.44 -3.33
N PRO A 94 -1.34 -0.58 -2.32
CA PRO A 94 -2.62 0.12 -2.18
C PRO A 94 -2.84 1.20 -3.24
N GLU A 95 -1.79 1.69 -3.91
CA GLU A 95 -1.84 2.80 -4.85
C GLU A 95 -2.23 2.40 -6.27
N LYS A 96 -2.11 1.13 -6.63
CA LYS A 96 -2.21 0.71 -8.04
C LYS A 96 -3.63 0.64 -8.59
N ASN A 97 -4.63 0.32 -7.76
CA ASN A 97 -5.99 0.05 -8.21
C ASN A 97 -6.64 1.20 -9.00
N ASN A 98 -6.25 2.45 -8.73
CA ASN A 98 -6.87 3.61 -9.34
C ASN A 98 -6.27 3.99 -10.70
N PHE A 99 -4.93 3.93 -10.84
CA PHE A 99 -4.24 4.63 -11.91
C PHE A 99 -3.31 3.77 -12.77
N GLU A 100 -3.01 2.52 -12.39
CA GLU A 100 -2.09 1.66 -13.13
C GLU A 100 -2.82 0.78 -14.14
N TRP A 101 -2.85 1.24 -15.39
CA TRP A 101 -3.53 0.61 -16.52
C TRP A 101 -2.58 0.14 -17.62
N ALA A 102 -1.33 -0.16 -17.26
CA ALA A 102 -0.32 -0.57 -18.25
C ALA A 102 -0.72 -1.87 -18.96
N LYS A 103 -0.52 -1.89 -20.28
CA LYS A 103 -0.81 -3.03 -21.15
C LYS A 103 0.45 -3.54 -21.83
N SER A 104 0.47 -4.83 -22.09
CA SER A 104 1.42 -5.48 -23.00
C SER A 104 1.11 -5.11 -24.46
N PRO A 105 2.03 -5.35 -25.42
CA PRO A 105 1.80 -5.05 -26.83
C PRO A 105 0.60 -5.76 -27.45
N ASP A 106 0.19 -6.90 -26.89
CA ASP A 106 -1.01 -7.68 -27.30
C ASP A 106 -2.32 -7.13 -26.69
N GLY A 107 -2.25 -6.05 -25.91
CA GLY A 107 -3.41 -5.41 -25.29
C GLY A 107 -3.82 -6.00 -23.93
N THR A 108 -3.17 -7.07 -23.46
CA THR A 108 -3.43 -7.65 -22.13
C THR A 108 -2.90 -6.75 -21.02
N PRO A 109 -3.55 -6.71 -19.83
CA PRO A 109 -3.01 -6.01 -18.67
C PRO A 109 -1.61 -6.57 -18.30
N LYS A 110 -0.67 -5.69 -17.98
CA LYS A 110 0.67 -6.10 -17.53
C LYS A 110 0.67 -6.74 -16.15
N GLU A 111 -0.23 -6.29 -15.30
CA GLU A 111 -0.35 -6.72 -13.92
C GLU A 111 -1.81 -7.09 -13.62
N ALA A 112 -2.01 -8.05 -12.71
CA ALA A 112 -3.33 -8.53 -12.30
C ALA A 112 -3.99 -7.57 -11.30
N ILE A 113 -3.98 -6.27 -11.63
CA ILE A 113 -4.58 -5.24 -10.79
C ILE A 113 -6.11 -5.31 -10.88
N ASN A 114 -6.76 -5.35 -9.73
CA ASN A 114 -8.22 -5.27 -9.66
C ASN A 114 -8.65 -3.80 -9.73
N HIS A 115 -9.43 -3.45 -10.77
CA HIS A 115 -9.97 -2.11 -10.99
C HIS A 115 -11.48 -2.02 -10.67
N SER A 116 -12.03 -2.97 -9.91
CA SER A 116 -13.42 -2.89 -9.48
C SER A 116 -13.67 -1.65 -8.62
N PRO A 117 -14.92 -1.15 -8.54
CA PRO A 117 -15.26 -0.06 -7.65
C PRO A 117 -14.84 -0.31 -6.20
N GLN A 118 -14.90 -1.55 -5.75
CA GLN A 118 -14.49 -1.98 -4.40
C GLN A 118 -12.98 -1.83 -4.19
N ALA A 119 -12.18 -2.26 -5.16
CA ALA A 119 -10.72 -2.11 -5.10
C ALA A 119 -10.31 -0.63 -5.12
N VAL A 120 -10.99 0.19 -5.95
CA VAL A 120 -10.79 1.64 -5.99
C VAL A 120 -11.14 2.29 -4.65
N LEU A 121 -12.25 1.90 -4.01
CA LEU A 121 -12.63 2.41 -2.69
C LEU A 121 -11.61 2.05 -1.61
N LEU A 122 -11.05 0.83 -1.63
CA LEU A 122 -10.00 0.43 -0.70
C LEU A 122 -8.74 1.28 -0.88
N SER A 123 -8.32 1.50 -2.12
CA SER A 123 -7.17 2.37 -2.45
C SER A 123 -7.42 3.81 -1.98
N GLN A 124 -8.60 4.37 -2.21
CA GLN A 124 -8.96 5.72 -1.73
C GLN A 124 -8.95 5.80 -0.22
N TYR A 125 -9.48 4.79 0.48
CA TYR A 125 -9.48 4.75 1.94
C TYR A 125 -8.05 4.80 2.50
N THR A 126 -7.13 3.99 1.96
CA THR A 126 -5.74 3.98 2.43
C THR A 126 -5.03 5.29 2.16
N ALA A 127 -5.29 5.93 1.01
CA ALA A 127 -4.73 7.23 0.68
C ALA A 127 -5.27 8.33 1.62
N GLU A 128 -6.58 8.34 1.88
CA GLU A 128 -7.20 9.30 2.78
C GLU A 128 -6.71 9.11 4.22
N PHE A 129 -6.60 7.87 4.69
CA PHE A 129 -6.04 7.56 5.99
C PHE A 129 -4.62 8.14 6.13
N PHE A 130 -3.75 7.92 5.13
CA PHE A 130 -2.39 8.45 5.12
C PHE A 130 -2.37 9.99 5.19
N VAL A 131 -3.21 10.65 4.40
CA VAL A 131 -3.33 12.12 4.43
C VAL A 131 -3.85 12.63 5.78
N GLN A 132 -4.81 11.93 6.41
CA GLN A 132 -5.31 12.30 7.74
C GLN A 132 -4.23 12.14 8.82
N GLU A 133 -3.40 11.11 8.74
CA GLU A 133 -2.25 10.96 9.63
C GLU A 133 -1.23 12.09 9.43
N ALA A 134 -0.93 12.45 8.18
CA ALA A 134 -0.02 13.55 7.87
C ALA A 134 -0.54 14.91 8.39
N ARG A 135 -1.85 15.16 8.34
CA ARG A 135 -2.48 16.38 8.85
C ARG A 135 -2.37 16.57 10.37
N LYS A 136 -2.04 15.53 11.12
CA LYS A 136 -1.76 15.63 12.56
C LYS A 136 -0.41 16.27 12.85
N ASN A 137 0.47 16.35 11.86
CA ASN A 137 1.76 17.00 11.96
C ASN A 137 1.63 18.51 11.70
N ASN A 138 2.13 19.33 12.60
CA ASN A 138 2.08 20.79 12.52
C ASN A 138 3.39 21.40 12.01
N HIS A 139 4.37 20.60 11.57
CA HIS A 139 5.56 21.12 10.93
C HIS A 139 5.22 21.87 9.65
N ARG A 140 5.93 22.94 9.41
CA ARG A 140 5.74 23.81 8.24
C ARG A 140 7.10 24.20 7.68
N TYR A 141 7.12 24.58 6.41
CA TYR A 141 8.25 25.28 5.83
C TYR A 141 8.41 26.65 6.49
N GLU A 142 9.61 27.24 6.43
CA GLU A 142 9.88 28.55 7.01
C GLU A 142 9.04 29.65 6.35
N ASN A 143 8.79 29.50 5.05
CA ASN A 143 7.99 30.45 4.25
C ASN A 143 7.28 29.72 3.09
N SER A 144 6.36 30.46 2.44
CA SER A 144 5.57 29.92 1.32
C SER A 144 6.39 29.61 0.07
N ASP A 145 7.48 30.34 -0.18
CA ASP A 145 8.29 30.16 -1.38
C ASP A 145 9.05 28.81 -1.31
N GLU A 146 9.49 28.41 -0.12
CA GLU A 146 10.07 27.07 0.11
C GLU A 146 9.04 25.97 -0.03
N GLU A 147 7.82 26.17 0.51
CA GLU A 147 6.72 25.23 0.36
C GLU A 147 6.36 25.05 -1.11
N ASP A 148 6.18 26.14 -1.85
CA ASP A 148 5.83 26.11 -3.27
C ASP A 148 6.93 25.44 -4.12
N ALA A 149 8.20 25.69 -3.81
CA ALA A 149 9.33 25.05 -4.49
C ALA A 149 9.40 23.51 -4.26
N ALA A 150 8.88 23.03 -3.13
CA ALA A 150 8.90 21.61 -2.77
C ALA A 150 7.73 20.81 -3.36
N LEU A 151 6.73 21.45 -3.98
CA LEU A 151 5.55 20.77 -4.47
C LEU A 151 5.84 19.85 -5.66
N ILE A 152 5.24 18.66 -5.64
CA ILE A 152 5.46 17.63 -6.69
C ILE A 152 5.00 18.09 -8.08
N TRP A 153 4.00 18.95 -8.18
CA TRP A 153 3.53 19.47 -9.47
C TRP A 153 4.44 20.51 -10.13
N ASN A 154 5.56 20.85 -9.49
CA ASN A 154 6.65 21.55 -10.17
C ASN A 154 7.40 20.66 -11.17
N TYR A 155 7.15 19.35 -11.13
CA TYR A 155 7.75 18.37 -12.03
C TYR A 155 6.72 17.90 -13.06
N PRO A 156 7.08 17.84 -14.36
CA PRO A 156 6.16 17.38 -15.38
C PRO A 156 5.92 15.87 -15.26
N VAL A 157 4.65 15.47 -15.35
CA VAL A 157 4.28 14.07 -15.47
C VAL A 157 4.69 13.54 -16.84
N THR A 158 5.46 12.47 -16.88
CA THR A 158 5.88 11.80 -18.11
C THR A 158 5.12 10.49 -18.27
N ARG A 159 4.44 10.33 -19.43
CA ARG A 159 3.79 9.07 -19.79
C ARG A 159 4.83 8.04 -20.25
N THR A 160 4.77 6.84 -19.69
CA THR A 160 5.68 5.73 -20.00
C THR A 160 4.91 4.46 -20.41
N PRO A 161 4.32 4.42 -21.61
CA PRO A 161 3.36 3.37 -22.02
C PRO A 161 3.97 1.96 -22.09
N SER A 162 5.29 1.84 -22.21
CA SER A 162 6.01 0.55 -22.23
C SER A 162 6.46 0.07 -20.85
N SER A 163 6.24 0.86 -19.79
CA SER A 163 6.59 0.54 -18.40
C SER A 163 5.40 -0.08 -17.66
N SER A 164 5.67 -0.71 -16.53
CA SER A 164 4.63 -1.10 -15.55
C SER A 164 3.97 0.12 -14.91
N PHE A 165 4.64 1.29 -14.92
CA PHE A 165 4.09 2.56 -14.45
C PHE A 165 3.67 3.40 -15.64
N VAL A 166 2.39 3.77 -15.70
CA VAL A 166 1.81 4.54 -16.82
C VAL A 166 2.32 5.98 -16.84
N GLN A 167 2.55 6.55 -15.65
CA GLN A 167 3.04 7.90 -15.46
C GLN A 167 4.14 7.94 -14.42
N LYS A 168 5.13 8.81 -14.63
CA LYS A 168 6.30 9.00 -13.73
C LYS A 168 6.65 10.46 -13.59
N TYR A 169 7.13 10.82 -12.40
CA TYR A 169 7.87 12.05 -12.15
C TYR A 169 9.37 11.74 -12.16
N TYR A 170 10.13 12.53 -12.88
CA TYR A 170 11.59 12.46 -12.84
C TYR A 170 12.09 13.64 -11.99
N LEU A 171 12.45 13.32 -10.75
CA LEU A 171 13.01 14.30 -9.84
C LEU A 171 14.47 14.54 -10.22
N LYS A 172 14.91 15.81 -10.19
CA LYS A 172 16.31 16.15 -10.38
C LYS A 172 17.10 15.70 -9.15
N ASN A 173 18.26 15.10 -9.36
CA ASN A 173 19.20 14.76 -8.29
C ASN A 173 20.02 16.03 -7.90
N ASP A 174 19.35 16.99 -7.28
CA ASP A 174 19.99 18.21 -6.76
C ASP A 174 20.23 18.07 -5.24
N PHE A 175 20.64 16.84 -4.78
CA PHE A 175 21.05 16.57 -3.40
C PHE A 175 22.54 16.40 -3.27
#